data_aee39344f230d3a488cb945ab235faf5
#
_entry.id   aee39344f230d3a488cb945ab235faf5
#
_cell.length_a   1.000
_cell.length_b   1.000
_cell.length_c   1.000
_cell.angle_alpha   90.00
_cell.angle_beta   90.00
_cell.angle_gamma   90.00
#
_symmetry.space_group_name_H-M   'P 1'
#
loop_
_entity.id
_entity.type
_entity.pdbx_description
1 polymer ?
#
loop_
_entity_poly.entity_id
_entity_poly.type
_entity_poly.pdbx_seq_one_letter_code
_entity_poly.pdbx_strand_id
1 'polypeptide(L)'
;VLCGQVRYDTTARSTGLHLRAMGDQEYDITKSVANMTKYCEMVIDPMRIRFCVEKALYLAYNGRPGPTWLDIPLNVQAAMIETDDLIGFDPEDYEAGGTGWAAESASEIPEDTAGKGEFRAKLPARVTKETARAIIEKVRTSKRPVLNAGNGIRIGAAHDVFMRVVEKLGIPVVTGADSIDCIYDEHPLYIGKGGNVGDRPGNFAIQNSDLVLSLGSRLSFRQVGYRFTTWAREAYVIVNDIDAEELKKPTLHVDMPVHADVKD
;
A
#
# COMPACT_ATOMS: atom_id res chain seq x y z
N VAL A 1 -9.20 19.48 15.57
CA VAL A 1 -8.99 18.05 15.82
C VAL A 1 -7.54 17.72 15.50
N LEU A 2 -6.90 16.95 16.38
CA LEU A 2 -5.59 16.34 16.12
C LEU A 2 -5.80 14.82 16.08
N CYS A 3 -5.37 14.16 15.03
CA CYS A 3 -5.40 12.70 14.94
C CYS A 3 -4.05 12.13 14.53
N GLY A 4 -3.83 10.86 14.82
CA GLY A 4 -2.64 10.13 14.41
C GLY A 4 -2.88 9.32 13.15
N GLN A 5 -1.81 9.12 12.39
CA GLN A 5 -1.75 8.29 11.20
C GLN A 5 -0.64 7.26 11.33
N VAL A 6 -0.70 6.19 10.57
CA VAL A 6 0.44 5.27 10.38
C VAL A 6 1.65 6.06 9.86
N ARG A 7 2.82 5.46 9.84
CA ARG A 7 4.01 6.11 9.28
C ARG A 7 3.75 6.61 7.86
N TYR A 8 4.15 7.85 7.57
CA TYR A 8 3.92 8.45 6.24
C TYR A 8 4.51 7.60 5.11
N ASP A 9 5.74 7.12 5.28
CA ASP A 9 6.45 6.28 4.31
C ASP A 9 5.78 4.92 4.02
N THR A 10 4.77 4.56 4.82
CA THR A 10 3.95 3.35 4.64
C THR A 10 2.55 3.63 4.10
N THR A 11 2.26 4.88 3.72
CA THR A 11 0.96 5.26 3.14
C THR A 11 0.99 5.24 1.61
N ALA A 12 -0.16 5.02 0.98
CA ALA A 12 -0.33 5.16 -0.46
C ALA A 12 0.01 6.58 -0.93
N ARG A 13 -0.32 7.60 -0.12
CA ARG A 13 -0.04 9.01 -0.40
C ARG A 13 1.45 9.28 -0.60
N SER A 14 2.34 8.64 0.15
CA SER A 14 3.80 8.82 0.03
C SER A 14 4.37 8.36 -1.31
N THR A 15 3.64 7.53 -2.03
CA THR A 15 4.10 6.96 -3.32
C THR A 15 3.74 7.80 -4.53
N GLY A 16 2.79 8.72 -4.40
CA GLY A 16 2.20 9.44 -5.53
C GLY A 16 1.37 8.58 -6.49
N LEU A 17 1.16 7.30 -6.17
CA LEU A 17 0.35 6.37 -6.97
C LEU A 17 -1.13 6.41 -6.54
N HIS A 18 -2.02 6.01 -7.44
CA HIS A 18 -3.46 5.89 -7.16
C HIS A 18 -3.82 4.56 -6.48
N LEU A 19 -3.07 4.20 -5.45
CA LEU A 19 -3.33 3.01 -4.67
C LEU A 19 -4.54 3.22 -3.75
N ARG A 20 -5.32 2.17 -3.56
CA ARG A 20 -6.40 2.16 -2.57
C ARG A 20 -5.86 2.28 -1.15
N ALA A 21 -4.84 1.55 -0.83
CA ALA A 21 -4.07 1.60 0.41
C ALA A 21 -2.75 0.82 0.24
N MET A 22 -1.71 1.17 0.96
CA MET A 22 -0.44 0.47 0.97
C MET A 22 -0.13 -0.08 2.37
N GLY A 23 -0.31 0.74 3.40
CA GLY A 23 -0.10 0.39 4.80
C GLY A 23 -1.22 -0.44 5.40
N ASP A 24 -0.94 -1.00 6.57
CA ASP A 24 -1.93 -1.60 7.43
C ASP A 24 -2.60 -0.50 8.26
N GLN A 25 -3.94 -0.49 8.32
CA GLN A 25 -4.74 0.52 9.03
C GLN A 25 -4.60 1.96 8.48
N GLU A 26 -4.07 2.10 7.28
CA GLU A 26 -3.99 3.39 6.60
C GLU A 26 -5.37 3.90 6.20
N TYR A 27 -5.63 5.18 6.49
CA TYR A 27 -6.78 5.90 5.96
C TYR A 27 -6.45 7.39 5.83
N ASP A 28 -6.50 7.96 4.63
CA ASP A 28 -6.29 9.39 4.41
C ASP A 28 -7.55 10.17 4.81
N ILE A 29 -7.67 10.44 6.11
CA ILE A 29 -8.81 11.14 6.69
C ILE A 29 -8.94 12.57 6.15
N THR A 30 -7.84 13.21 5.75
CA THR A 30 -7.86 14.59 5.25
C THR A 30 -8.76 14.74 4.04
N LYS A 31 -8.80 13.76 3.14
CA LYS A 31 -9.69 13.74 1.97
C LYS A 31 -11.17 13.66 2.36
N SER A 32 -11.49 12.95 3.43
CA SER A 32 -12.88 12.80 3.88
C SER A 32 -13.40 14.03 4.61
N VAL A 33 -12.54 14.72 5.37
CA VAL A 33 -12.95 15.88 6.19
C VAL A 33 -12.73 17.22 5.50
N ALA A 34 -12.10 17.27 4.34
CA ALA A 34 -11.82 18.52 3.63
C ALA A 34 -13.06 19.41 3.41
N ASN A 35 -14.20 18.79 3.09
CA ASN A 35 -15.44 19.54 2.87
C ASN A 35 -16.20 19.89 4.16
N MET A 36 -15.76 19.37 5.31
CA MET A 36 -16.40 19.61 6.63
C MET A 36 -15.58 20.54 7.52
N THR A 37 -14.38 20.90 7.10
CA THR A 37 -13.43 21.69 7.90
C THR A 37 -12.99 22.94 7.16
N LYS A 38 -12.63 23.98 7.93
CA LYS A 38 -12.04 25.21 7.39
C LYS A 38 -10.60 25.01 6.92
N TYR A 39 -9.92 24.02 7.50
CA TYR A 39 -8.56 23.64 7.19
C TYR A 39 -8.33 22.18 7.60
N CYS A 40 -7.71 21.43 6.73
CA CYS A 40 -7.20 20.09 7.09
C CYS A 40 -5.88 19.86 6.38
N GLU A 41 -4.92 19.27 7.10
CA GLU A 41 -3.59 18.95 6.56
C GLU A 41 -3.05 17.67 7.20
N MET A 42 -2.39 16.84 6.39
CA MET A 42 -1.50 15.78 6.89
C MET A 42 -0.10 16.39 7.07
N VAL A 43 0.36 16.45 8.33
CA VAL A 43 1.66 17.04 8.67
C VAL A 43 2.75 16.03 8.37
N ILE A 44 3.42 16.17 7.24
CA ILE A 44 4.46 15.22 6.78
C ILE A 44 5.88 15.63 7.15
N ASP A 45 6.09 16.91 7.41
CA ASP A 45 7.36 17.49 7.88
C ASP A 45 7.24 17.87 9.36
N PRO A 46 8.03 17.25 10.26
CA PRO A 46 7.98 17.56 11.69
C PRO A 46 8.36 19.02 12.01
N MET A 47 9.18 19.69 11.18
CA MET A 47 9.54 21.09 11.38
C MET A 47 8.38 22.05 11.15
N ARG A 48 7.30 21.60 10.48
CA ARG A 48 6.09 22.38 10.25
C ARG A 48 5.04 22.25 11.34
N ILE A 49 5.27 21.44 12.37
CA ILE A 49 4.22 21.15 13.37
C ILE A 49 3.69 22.42 14.05
N ARG A 50 4.58 23.35 14.45
CA ARG A 50 4.19 24.60 15.09
C ARG A 50 3.32 25.44 14.17
N PHE A 51 3.75 25.66 12.93
CA PHE A 51 3.00 26.39 11.90
C PHE A 51 1.60 25.78 11.70
N CYS A 52 1.51 24.47 11.50
CA CYS A 52 0.24 23.80 11.24
C CYS A 52 -0.73 23.92 12.42
N VAL A 53 -0.24 23.79 13.66
CA VAL A 53 -1.06 23.91 14.86
C VAL A 53 -1.54 25.35 15.06
N GLU A 54 -0.65 26.34 14.96
CA GLU A 54 -1.01 27.75 15.09
C GLU A 54 -1.98 28.20 14.01
N LYS A 55 -1.77 27.81 12.75
CA LYS A 55 -2.70 28.06 11.62
C LYS A 55 -4.06 27.39 11.87
N ALA A 56 -4.06 26.16 12.32
CA ALA A 56 -5.30 25.43 12.61
C ALA A 56 -6.11 26.13 13.71
N LEU A 57 -5.46 26.58 14.78
CA LEU A 57 -6.08 27.33 15.87
C LEU A 57 -6.59 28.68 15.38
N TYR A 58 -5.77 29.44 14.67
CA TYR A 58 -6.17 30.72 14.10
C TYR A 58 -7.43 30.59 13.25
N LEU A 59 -7.44 29.67 12.28
CA LEU A 59 -8.57 29.48 11.38
C LEU A 59 -9.82 28.92 12.10
N ALA A 60 -9.66 28.15 13.18
CA ALA A 60 -10.79 27.66 13.96
C ALA A 60 -11.56 28.78 14.64
N TYR A 61 -10.87 29.83 15.09
CA TYR A 61 -11.47 30.91 15.86
C TYR A 61 -11.79 32.18 15.06
N ASN A 62 -11.01 32.47 14.01
CA ASN A 62 -11.14 33.72 13.26
C ASN A 62 -12.20 33.64 12.16
N GLY A 63 -12.86 34.76 11.91
CA GLY A 63 -14.05 34.84 11.07
C GLY A 63 -15.22 34.05 11.67
N ARG A 64 -15.96 33.32 10.84
CA ARG A 64 -16.95 32.35 11.36
C ARG A 64 -16.22 31.14 11.95
N PRO A 65 -16.34 30.90 13.28
CA PRO A 65 -15.69 29.75 13.89
C PRO A 65 -16.09 28.41 13.24
N GLY A 66 -15.16 27.50 13.13
CA GLY A 66 -15.42 26.19 12.51
C GLY A 66 -14.29 25.20 12.75
N PRO A 67 -14.52 23.92 12.49
CA PRO A 67 -13.57 22.88 12.76
C PRO A 67 -12.34 22.95 11.83
N THR A 68 -11.19 22.57 12.39
CA THR A 68 -9.94 22.30 11.66
C THR A 68 -9.41 20.92 12.02
N TRP A 69 -8.61 20.32 11.15
CA TRP A 69 -8.13 18.95 11.33
C TRP A 69 -6.65 18.81 10.93
N LEU A 70 -5.85 18.26 11.82
CA LEU A 70 -4.48 17.86 11.52
C LEU A 70 -4.33 16.36 11.69
N ASP A 71 -3.77 15.71 10.67
CA ASP A 71 -3.44 14.29 10.63
C ASP A 71 -1.92 14.14 10.74
N ILE A 72 -1.44 13.50 11.81
CA ILE A 72 -0.01 13.50 12.15
C ILE A 72 0.53 12.09 12.10
N PRO A 73 1.32 11.74 11.05
CA PRO A 73 1.93 10.43 10.92
C PRO A 73 2.86 10.08 12.07
N LEU A 74 2.93 8.80 12.43
CA LEU A 74 3.70 8.28 13.55
C LEU A 74 5.19 8.66 13.51
N ASN A 75 5.80 8.67 12.33
CA ASN A 75 7.19 9.10 12.16
C ASN A 75 7.40 10.60 12.43
N VAL A 76 6.38 11.42 12.20
CA VAL A 76 6.39 12.84 12.55
C VAL A 76 6.22 13.01 14.05
N GLN A 77 5.30 12.25 14.68
CA GLN A 77 5.10 12.28 16.14
C GLN A 77 6.35 11.87 16.92
N ALA A 78 7.15 10.97 16.36
CA ALA A 78 8.37 10.45 17.00
C ALA A 78 9.65 11.19 16.59
N ALA A 79 9.53 12.21 15.74
CA ALA A 79 10.70 12.96 15.29
C ALA A 79 11.31 13.78 16.45
N MET A 80 12.63 13.77 16.54
CA MET A 80 13.37 14.68 17.43
C MET A 80 13.52 16.01 16.71
N ILE A 81 13.07 17.08 17.33
CA ILE A 81 13.10 18.44 16.78
C ILE A 81 13.63 19.42 17.83
N GLU A 82 14.32 20.45 17.37
CA GLU A 82 14.69 21.59 18.20
C GLU A 82 13.55 22.61 18.14
N THR A 83 12.95 22.90 19.27
CA THR A 83 11.76 23.75 19.34
C THR A 83 12.02 25.20 18.93
N ASP A 84 13.26 25.68 19.14
CA ASP A 84 13.65 27.04 18.81
C ASP A 84 13.79 27.27 17.30
N ASP A 85 13.96 26.20 16.52
CA ASP A 85 14.04 26.23 15.06
C ASP A 85 12.66 26.19 14.38
N LEU A 86 11.60 26.01 15.15
CA LEU A 86 10.25 25.91 14.62
C LEU A 86 9.70 27.28 14.19
N ILE A 87 9.31 27.37 12.94
CA ILE A 87 8.66 28.57 12.39
C ILE A 87 7.18 28.54 12.74
N GLY A 88 6.67 29.64 13.30
CA GLY A 88 5.26 29.83 13.61
C GLY A 88 4.43 30.28 12.42
N PHE A 89 3.14 30.40 12.63
CA PHE A 89 2.18 30.96 11.68
C PHE A 89 2.11 32.47 11.86
N ASP A 90 2.21 33.23 10.76
CA ASP A 90 2.03 34.67 10.73
C ASP A 90 0.62 35.03 10.22
N PRO A 91 -0.29 35.46 11.10
CA PRO A 91 -1.64 35.86 10.71
C PRO A 91 -1.68 37.10 9.81
N GLU A 92 -0.76 38.07 9.99
CA GLU A 92 -0.76 39.31 9.22
C GLU A 92 -0.38 39.06 7.77
N ASP A 93 0.68 38.24 7.54
CA ASP A 93 1.04 37.80 6.18
C ASP A 93 -0.11 37.03 5.54
N TYR A 94 -0.74 36.12 6.29
CA TYR A 94 -1.86 35.32 5.78
C TYR A 94 -3.06 36.16 5.37
N GLU A 95 -3.45 37.17 6.18
CA GLU A 95 -4.55 38.10 5.86
C GLU A 95 -4.21 39.04 4.70
N ALA A 96 -2.94 39.33 4.50
CA ALA A 96 -2.46 40.08 3.35
C ALA A 96 -2.41 39.25 2.03
N GLY A 97 -2.79 37.97 2.09
CA GLY A 97 -2.82 37.05 0.94
C GLY A 97 -1.54 36.23 0.76
N GLY A 98 -0.64 36.26 1.74
CA GLY A 98 0.52 35.38 1.82
C GLY A 98 0.17 33.97 2.34
N THR A 99 1.18 33.13 2.50
CA THR A 99 1.02 31.77 3.00
C THR A 99 0.87 31.70 4.53
N GLY A 100 1.27 32.77 5.23
CA GLY A 100 1.50 32.78 6.67
C GLY A 100 2.77 32.03 7.10
N TRP A 101 3.62 31.62 6.15
CA TRP A 101 4.87 30.92 6.38
C TRP A 101 6.05 31.84 6.09
N ALA A 102 6.77 32.22 7.11
CA ALA A 102 7.85 33.23 7.01
C ALA A 102 9.17 32.72 6.41
N ALA A 103 9.27 31.46 5.97
CA ALA A 103 10.51 30.91 5.42
C ALA A 103 10.50 30.88 3.89
N GLU A 104 11.54 31.41 3.28
CA GLU A 104 11.75 31.46 1.81
C GLU A 104 11.97 30.09 1.13
N SER A 105 12.01 29.00 1.87
CA SER A 105 12.22 27.65 1.34
C SER A 105 11.05 26.72 1.64
N ALA A 106 9.90 27.01 1.06
CA ALA A 106 8.87 25.98 0.93
C ALA A 106 9.37 24.92 -0.05
N SER A 107 9.82 23.78 0.45
CA SER A 107 9.89 22.60 -0.41
C SER A 107 8.51 22.43 -1.04
N GLU A 108 8.44 22.37 -2.37
CA GLU A 108 7.20 22.17 -3.11
C GLU A 108 6.47 20.97 -2.50
N ILE A 109 5.37 21.25 -1.81
CA ILE A 109 4.44 20.21 -1.41
C ILE A 109 3.87 19.69 -2.72
N PRO A 110 3.99 18.40 -3.06
CA PRO A 110 3.33 17.90 -4.23
C PRO A 110 1.86 18.29 -4.16
N GLU A 111 1.37 19.06 -5.13
CA GLU A 111 -0.06 19.31 -5.24
C GLU A 111 -0.76 17.97 -5.16
N ASP A 112 -1.81 17.90 -4.34
CA ASP A 112 -2.64 16.70 -4.18
C ASP A 112 -3.28 16.35 -5.53
N THR A 113 -2.55 15.57 -6.32
CA THR A 113 -3.03 14.99 -7.57
C THR A 113 -3.97 13.80 -7.33
N ALA A 114 -4.49 13.65 -6.09
CA ALA A 114 -5.57 12.72 -5.81
C ALA A 114 -6.77 13.05 -6.68
N GLY A 115 -6.73 12.51 -7.88
CA GLY A 115 -7.64 12.78 -8.96
C GLY A 115 -9.10 12.57 -8.55
N LYS A 116 -9.93 13.49 -8.93
CA LYS A 116 -11.37 13.31 -9.09
C LYS A 116 -11.61 12.31 -10.25
N GLY A 117 -11.15 11.07 -10.11
CA GLY A 117 -11.33 10.02 -11.09
C GLY A 117 -12.40 9.06 -10.62
N GLU A 118 -13.48 8.91 -11.40
CA GLU A 118 -14.39 7.78 -11.25
C GLU A 118 -13.57 6.49 -11.34
N PHE A 119 -13.50 5.75 -10.25
CA PHE A 119 -12.85 4.44 -10.18
C PHE A 119 -13.74 3.40 -10.89
N ARG A 120 -13.80 3.46 -12.22
CA ARG A 120 -14.15 2.31 -13.05
C ARG A 120 -12.87 1.78 -13.66
N ALA A 121 -12.18 0.94 -12.91
CA ALA A 121 -11.04 0.21 -13.46
C ALA A 121 -11.54 -0.58 -14.68
N LYS A 122 -11.09 -0.19 -15.87
CA LYS A 122 -11.28 -0.97 -17.07
C LYS A 122 -10.50 -2.28 -16.87
N LEU A 123 -11.18 -3.42 -17.06
CA LEU A 123 -10.51 -4.71 -16.96
C LEU A 123 -9.28 -4.73 -17.89
N PRO A 124 -8.17 -5.26 -17.44
CA PRO A 124 -6.96 -5.36 -18.23
C PRO A 124 -7.17 -6.28 -19.45
N ALA A 125 -6.25 -6.22 -20.40
CA ALA A 125 -6.22 -7.16 -21.51
C ALA A 125 -5.95 -8.59 -21.00
N ARG A 126 -6.49 -9.57 -21.69
CA ARG A 126 -6.23 -10.97 -21.37
C ARG A 126 -4.75 -11.33 -21.46
N VAL A 127 -4.32 -12.25 -20.61
CA VAL A 127 -2.97 -12.83 -20.68
C VAL A 127 -2.72 -13.47 -22.04
N THR A 128 -1.60 -13.14 -22.66
CA THR A 128 -1.21 -13.77 -23.92
C THR A 128 -0.69 -15.19 -23.69
N LYS A 129 -0.76 -16.04 -24.72
CA LYS A 129 -0.21 -17.39 -24.65
C LYS A 129 1.31 -17.39 -24.40
N GLU A 130 2.00 -16.37 -24.88
CA GLU A 130 3.44 -16.17 -24.71
C GLU A 130 3.75 -15.89 -23.25
N THR A 131 3.00 -14.98 -22.60
CA THR A 131 3.13 -14.69 -21.18
C THR A 131 2.85 -15.93 -20.33
N ALA A 132 1.75 -16.64 -20.61
CA ALA A 132 1.41 -17.87 -19.89
C ALA A 132 2.51 -18.94 -20.02
N ARG A 133 3.07 -19.14 -21.23
CA ARG A 133 4.19 -20.06 -21.44
C ARG A 133 5.45 -19.65 -20.68
N ALA A 134 5.76 -18.35 -20.66
CA ALA A 134 6.91 -17.84 -19.91
C ALA A 134 6.76 -18.11 -18.40
N ILE A 135 5.58 -17.93 -17.83
CA ILE A 135 5.29 -18.26 -16.43
C ILE A 135 5.48 -19.74 -16.16
N ILE A 136 4.87 -20.61 -16.97
CA ILE A 136 4.99 -22.07 -16.83
C ILE A 136 6.46 -22.55 -16.95
N GLU A 137 7.22 -21.98 -17.88
CA GLU A 137 8.63 -22.33 -18.03
C GLU A 137 9.46 -21.92 -16.81
N LYS A 138 9.18 -20.75 -16.23
CA LYS A 138 9.80 -20.31 -14.97
C LYS A 138 9.48 -21.28 -13.83
N VAL A 139 8.22 -21.66 -13.66
CA VAL A 139 7.81 -22.64 -12.65
C VAL A 139 8.54 -23.98 -12.87
N ARG A 140 8.57 -24.47 -14.11
CA ARG A 140 9.16 -25.76 -14.46
C ARG A 140 10.66 -25.83 -14.25
N THR A 141 11.38 -24.73 -14.43
CA THR A 141 12.83 -24.64 -14.26
C THR A 141 13.28 -24.32 -12.85
N SER A 142 12.35 -23.93 -11.96
CA SER A 142 12.63 -23.63 -10.56
C SER A 142 12.74 -24.92 -9.74
N LYS A 143 13.57 -24.87 -8.70
CA LYS A 143 13.81 -26.01 -7.80
C LYS A 143 12.88 -26.01 -6.58
N ARG A 144 12.47 -24.83 -6.14
CA ARG A 144 11.62 -24.60 -4.96
C ARG A 144 10.55 -23.55 -5.26
N PRO A 145 9.72 -23.76 -6.31
CA PRO A 145 8.66 -22.83 -6.62
C PRO A 145 7.57 -22.87 -5.56
N VAL A 146 6.96 -21.72 -5.27
CA VAL A 146 5.80 -21.57 -4.36
C VAL A 146 4.73 -20.76 -5.07
N LEU A 147 3.48 -21.20 -4.97
CA LEU A 147 2.31 -20.46 -5.38
C LEU A 147 1.74 -19.71 -4.17
N ASN A 148 1.69 -18.38 -4.24
CA ASN A 148 1.05 -17.54 -3.24
C ASN A 148 -0.35 -17.15 -3.70
N ALA A 149 -1.37 -17.68 -3.03
CA ALA A 149 -2.78 -17.46 -3.36
C ALA A 149 -3.33 -16.26 -2.58
N GLY A 150 -3.86 -15.28 -3.27
CA GLY A 150 -4.52 -14.10 -2.71
C GLY A 150 -6.03 -14.11 -2.87
N ASN A 151 -6.71 -13.23 -2.16
CA ASN A 151 -8.17 -13.13 -2.14
C ASN A 151 -8.77 -12.71 -3.51
N GLY A 152 -7.97 -12.13 -4.40
CA GLY A 152 -8.37 -11.86 -5.78
C GLY A 152 -8.90 -13.09 -6.51
N ILE A 153 -8.46 -14.30 -6.14
CA ILE A 153 -8.98 -15.57 -6.69
C ILE A 153 -10.46 -15.75 -6.37
N ARG A 154 -10.90 -15.42 -5.15
CA ARG A 154 -12.31 -15.48 -4.74
C ARG A 154 -13.11 -14.32 -5.34
N ILE A 155 -12.59 -13.10 -5.23
CA ILE A 155 -13.23 -11.90 -5.75
C ILE A 155 -13.44 -12.00 -7.28
N GLY A 156 -12.43 -12.50 -8.00
CA GLY A 156 -12.48 -12.74 -9.44
C GLY A 156 -13.33 -13.94 -9.84
N ALA A 157 -13.94 -14.67 -8.90
CA ALA A 157 -14.64 -15.94 -9.14
C ALA A 157 -13.80 -16.95 -9.97
N ALA A 158 -12.50 -17.04 -9.64
CA ALA A 158 -11.52 -17.87 -10.33
C ALA A 158 -11.17 -19.16 -9.57
N HIS A 159 -11.85 -19.46 -8.45
CA HIS A 159 -11.47 -20.55 -7.57
C HIS A 159 -11.41 -21.91 -8.23
N ASP A 160 -12.40 -22.27 -9.06
CA ASP A 160 -12.43 -23.56 -9.74
C ASP A 160 -11.29 -23.71 -10.75
N VAL A 161 -10.91 -22.61 -11.42
CA VAL A 161 -9.76 -22.60 -12.33
C VAL A 161 -8.49 -22.73 -11.52
N PHE A 162 -8.38 -21.96 -10.42
CA PHE A 162 -7.24 -22.01 -9.50
C PHE A 162 -6.98 -23.41 -8.99
N MET A 163 -7.99 -24.13 -8.48
CA MET A 163 -7.81 -25.51 -7.98
C MET A 163 -7.32 -26.45 -9.08
N ARG A 164 -7.84 -26.33 -10.32
CA ARG A 164 -7.31 -27.12 -11.44
C ARG A 164 -5.85 -26.80 -11.78
N VAL A 165 -5.44 -25.54 -11.61
CA VAL A 165 -4.04 -25.12 -11.82
C VAL A 165 -3.16 -25.67 -10.68
N VAL A 166 -3.59 -25.60 -9.44
CA VAL A 166 -2.90 -26.19 -8.28
C VAL A 166 -2.60 -27.68 -8.52
N GLU A 167 -3.61 -28.45 -8.88
CA GLU A 167 -3.45 -29.87 -9.18
C GLU A 167 -2.49 -30.16 -10.33
N LYS A 168 -2.53 -29.32 -11.39
CA LYS A 168 -1.65 -29.49 -12.56
C LYS A 168 -0.20 -29.10 -12.29
N LEU A 169 0.02 -28.05 -11.51
CA LEU A 169 1.37 -27.57 -11.20
C LEU A 169 2.06 -28.47 -10.16
N GLY A 170 1.32 -29.00 -9.20
CA GLY A 170 1.84 -29.86 -8.15
C GLY A 170 2.89 -29.18 -7.26
N ILE A 171 2.84 -27.85 -7.12
CA ILE A 171 3.78 -27.07 -6.32
C ILE A 171 3.14 -26.59 -5.00
N PRO A 172 3.94 -26.33 -3.95
CA PRO A 172 3.45 -25.84 -2.67
C PRO A 172 2.61 -24.57 -2.80
N VAL A 173 1.50 -24.51 -2.05
CA VAL A 173 0.59 -23.36 -2.00
C VAL A 173 0.66 -22.72 -0.62
N VAL A 174 0.83 -21.40 -0.60
CA VAL A 174 0.75 -20.54 0.58
C VAL A 174 -0.38 -19.56 0.39
N THR A 175 -1.18 -19.30 1.43
CA THR A 175 -2.25 -18.29 1.40
C THR A 175 -1.89 -17.05 2.19
N GLY A 176 -2.57 -15.94 1.93
CA GLY A 176 -2.61 -14.79 2.84
C GLY A 176 -3.65 -15.00 3.95
N ALA A 177 -3.70 -14.09 4.91
CA ALA A 177 -4.68 -14.14 6.00
C ALA A 177 -6.13 -13.96 5.52
N ASP A 178 -6.33 -13.27 4.41
CA ASP A 178 -7.62 -12.94 3.80
C ASP A 178 -8.01 -13.91 2.65
N SER A 179 -7.22 -14.95 2.43
CA SER A 179 -7.41 -15.94 1.36
C SER A 179 -7.30 -17.39 1.85
N ILE A 180 -7.53 -17.60 3.13
CA ILE A 180 -7.41 -18.94 3.78
C ILE A 180 -8.40 -19.96 3.22
N ASP A 181 -9.48 -19.52 2.63
CA ASP A 181 -10.52 -20.35 2.02
C ASP A 181 -10.23 -20.72 0.54
N CYS A 182 -9.10 -20.27 -0.02
CA CYS A 182 -8.70 -20.62 -1.39
C CYS A 182 -8.31 -22.09 -1.54
N ILE A 183 -7.85 -22.72 -0.45
CA ILE A 183 -7.46 -24.13 -0.42
C ILE A 183 -7.73 -24.68 0.97
N TYR A 184 -8.20 -25.93 1.09
CA TYR A 184 -8.50 -26.53 2.37
C TYR A 184 -7.24 -27.05 3.07
N ASP A 185 -7.27 -27.08 4.41
CA ASP A 185 -6.08 -27.30 5.25
C ASP A 185 -5.44 -28.68 5.05
N GLU A 186 -6.22 -29.73 4.72
CA GLU A 186 -5.75 -31.07 4.49
C GLU A 186 -5.22 -31.31 3.07
N HIS A 187 -5.26 -30.30 2.20
CA HIS A 187 -4.76 -30.46 0.85
C HIS A 187 -3.25 -30.72 0.85
N PRO A 188 -2.76 -31.75 0.15
CA PRO A 188 -1.36 -32.18 0.23
C PRO A 188 -0.36 -31.11 -0.25
N LEU A 189 -0.78 -30.15 -1.03
CA LEU A 189 0.05 -29.04 -1.51
C LEU A 189 -0.08 -27.78 -0.63
N TYR A 190 -1.01 -27.73 0.31
CA TYR A 190 -1.12 -26.60 1.22
C TYR A 190 -0.02 -26.63 2.29
N ILE A 191 0.74 -25.55 2.40
CA ILE A 191 1.87 -25.46 3.33
C ILE A 191 1.52 -24.60 4.55
N GLY A 192 0.61 -23.65 4.39
CA GLY A 192 0.21 -22.73 5.46
C GLY A 192 0.04 -21.28 4.97
N LYS A 193 0.00 -20.36 5.94
CA LYS A 193 -0.23 -18.93 5.70
C LYS A 193 1.09 -18.15 5.75
N GLY A 194 1.27 -17.24 4.79
CA GLY A 194 2.33 -16.25 4.82
C GLY A 194 1.92 -14.95 5.50
N GLY A 195 2.92 -14.19 5.93
CA GLY A 195 2.74 -12.84 6.49
C GLY A 195 2.81 -12.76 8.02
N ASN A 196 2.48 -11.58 8.56
CA ASN A 196 2.63 -11.25 9.99
C ASN A 196 1.72 -12.10 10.90
N VAL A 197 0.54 -12.45 10.39
CA VAL A 197 -0.41 -13.35 11.07
C VAL A 197 -0.40 -14.76 10.46
N GLY A 198 0.64 -15.03 9.68
CA GLY A 198 0.89 -16.34 9.10
C GLY A 198 1.52 -17.31 10.08
N ASP A 199 1.71 -18.53 9.61
CA ASP A 199 2.35 -19.58 10.36
C ASP A 199 3.82 -19.77 9.91
N ARG A 200 4.52 -20.59 10.69
CA ARG A 200 5.95 -20.84 10.42
C ARG A 200 6.18 -21.58 9.09
N PRO A 201 5.43 -22.64 8.74
CA PRO A 201 5.61 -23.34 7.48
C PRO A 201 5.38 -22.43 6.25
N GLY A 202 4.28 -21.66 6.23
CA GLY A 202 3.97 -20.75 5.12
C GLY A 202 5.03 -19.69 4.92
N ASN A 203 5.49 -19.07 6.01
CA ASN A 203 6.57 -18.07 5.93
C ASN A 203 7.89 -18.68 5.48
N PHE A 204 8.25 -19.87 5.96
CA PHE A 204 9.49 -20.54 5.52
C PHE A 204 9.43 -20.99 4.07
N ALA A 205 8.28 -21.43 3.57
CA ALA A 205 8.10 -21.78 2.17
C ALA A 205 8.44 -20.58 1.28
N ILE A 206 7.85 -19.40 1.55
CA ILE A 206 8.14 -18.17 0.82
C ILE A 206 9.62 -17.78 0.93
N GLN A 207 10.20 -17.78 2.14
CA GLN A 207 11.57 -17.28 2.36
C GLN A 207 12.67 -18.18 1.76
N ASN A 208 12.37 -19.45 1.55
CA ASN A 208 13.30 -20.41 0.98
C ASN A 208 13.01 -20.78 -0.48
N SER A 209 11.98 -20.15 -1.08
CA SER A 209 11.66 -20.35 -2.49
C SER A 209 12.70 -19.71 -3.40
N ASP A 210 12.85 -20.25 -4.61
CA ASP A 210 13.60 -19.65 -5.72
C ASP A 210 12.67 -19.07 -6.80
N LEU A 211 11.35 -19.29 -6.63
CA LEU A 211 10.30 -18.66 -7.40
C LEU A 211 9.04 -18.49 -6.55
N VAL A 212 8.46 -17.31 -6.57
CA VAL A 212 7.11 -17.04 -6.06
C VAL A 212 6.20 -16.67 -7.22
N LEU A 213 5.16 -17.46 -7.44
CA LEU A 213 4.04 -17.11 -8.32
C LEU A 213 2.90 -16.59 -7.47
N SER A 214 2.69 -15.28 -7.41
CA SER A 214 1.63 -14.64 -6.63
C SER A 214 0.44 -14.32 -7.52
N LEU A 215 -0.72 -14.89 -7.19
CA LEU A 215 -1.97 -14.77 -7.95
C LEU A 215 -3.04 -14.03 -7.14
N GLY A 216 -3.47 -12.86 -7.62
CA GLY A 216 -4.55 -12.09 -7.03
C GLY A 216 -4.28 -11.65 -5.58
N SER A 217 -3.03 -11.44 -5.23
CA SER A 217 -2.62 -10.96 -3.91
C SER A 217 -1.97 -9.59 -4.03
N ARG A 218 -2.57 -8.61 -3.39
CA ARG A 218 -2.03 -7.25 -3.31
C ARG A 218 -0.66 -7.17 -2.61
N LEU A 219 -0.25 -8.21 -1.89
CA LEU A 219 1.01 -8.27 -1.16
C LEU A 219 1.21 -7.04 -0.25
N SER A 220 0.23 -6.79 0.63
CA SER A 220 0.29 -5.71 1.61
C SER A 220 1.37 -5.96 2.67
N PHE A 221 1.65 -4.96 3.53
CA PHE A 221 2.58 -5.11 4.65
C PHE A 221 2.20 -6.26 5.60
N ARG A 222 0.92 -6.63 5.69
CA ARG A 222 0.51 -7.83 6.43
C ARG A 222 1.10 -9.11 5.86
N GLN A 223 1.26 -9.15 4.53
CA GLN A 223 1.80 -10.31 3.82
C GLN A 223 3.34 -10.27 3.76
N VAL A 224 3.92 -9.13 3.44
CA VAL A 224 5.36 -9.02 3.17
C VAL A 224 6.17 -8.50 4.36
N GLY A 225 5.50 -7.92 5.36
CA GLY A 225 6.13 -7.30 6.52
C GLY A 225 6.71 -5.91 6.22
N TYR A 226 7.05 -5.17 7.26
CA TYR A 226 7.65 -3.83 7.12
C TYR A 226 9.12 -3.89 6.67
N ARG A 227 9.79 -5.04 6.81
CA ARG A 227 11.09 -5.30 6.20
C ARG A 227 10.93 -5.98 4.84
N PHE A 228 10.10 -5.41 4.00
CA PHE A 228 9.70 -5.98 2.70
C PHE A 228 10.87 -6.30 1.76
N THR A 229 12.00 -5.60 1.88
CA THR A 229 13.22 -5.89 1.10
C THR A 229 13.81 -7.27 1.40
N THR A 230 13.40 -7.91 2.50
CA THR A 230 13.84 -9.26 2.87
C THR A 230 12.81 -10.33 2.53
N TRP A 231 11.64 -9.95 2.03
CA TRP A 231 10.60 -10.91 1.63
C TRP A 231 10.98 -11.59 0.32
N ALA A 232 10.89 -12.92 0.29
CA ALA A 232 11.22 -13.75 -0.88
C ALA A 232 12.57 -13.36 -1.55
N ARG A 233 13.58 -13.01 -0.76
CA ARG A 233 14.79 -12.31 -1.16
C ARG A 233 15.63 -13.01 -2.25
N GLU A 234 15.52 -14.34 -2.36
CA GLU A 234 16.25 -15.16 -3.34
C GLU A 234 15.35 -15.64 -4.50
N ALA A 235 14.06 -15.31 -4.43
CA ALA A 235 13.09 -15.81 -5.39
C ALA A 235 12.96 -14.88 -6.61
N TYR A 236 12.75 -15.45 -7.77
CA TYR A 236 12.17 -14.75 -8.91
C TYR A 236 10.67 -14.54 -8.64
N VAL A 237 10.22 -13.29 -8.62
CA VAL A 237 8.87 -12.94 -8.17
C VAL A 237 7.99 -12.59 -9.37
N ILE A 238 6.98 -13.42 -9.61
CA ILE A 238 5.92 -13.18 -10.59
C ILE A 238 4.67 -12.74 -9.84
N VAL A 239 4.13 -11.56 -10.15
CA VAL A 239 2.92 -11.05 -9.52
C VAL A 239 1.86 -10.79 -10.56
N ASN A 240 0.71 -11.44 -10.42
CA ASN A 240 -0.51 -11.12 -11.13
C ASN A 240 -1.41 -10.24 -10.26
N ASP A 241 -1.80 -9.11 -10.79
CA ASP A 241 -2.81 -8.25 -10.19
C ASP A 241 -3.66 -7.60 -11.29
N ILE A 242 -4.90 -7.29 -10.95
CA ILE A 242 -5.85 -6.59 -11.81
C ILE A 242 -5.60 -5.07 -11.84
N ASP A 243 -4.87 -4.57 -10.84
CA ASP A 243 -4.49 -3.16 -10.71
C ASP A 243 -3.02 -2.97 -11.11
N ALA A 244 -2.80 -2.19 -12.17
CA ALA A 244 -1.45 -1.88 -12.66
C ALA A 244 -0.61 -1.09 -11.64
N GLU A 245 -1.24 -0.31 -10.75
CA GLU A 245 -0.52 0.47 -9.74
C GLU A 245 0.01 -0.41 -8.62
N GLU A 246 -0.71 -1.48 -8.26
CA GLU A 246 -0.23 -2.47 -7.29
C GLU A 246 1.07 -3.15 -7.75
N LEU A 247 1.25 -3.33 -9.06
CA LEU A 247 2.46 -3.92 -9.63
C LEU A 247 3.69 -2.98 -9.61
N LYS A 248 3.48 -1.69 -9.32
CA LYS A 248 4.52 -0.65 -9.26
C LYS A 248 4.90 -0.26 -7.85
N LYS A 249 4.26 -0.85 -6.83
CA LYS A 249 4.52 -0.52 -5.42
C LYS A 249 6.01 -0.61 -5.07
N PRO A 250 6.55 0.35 -4.31
CA PRO A 250 7.95 0.33 -3.90
C PRO A 250 8.27 -0.71 -2.81
N THR A 251 7.25 -1.41 -2.31
CA THR A 251 7.37 -2.40 -1.23
C THR A 251 7.76 -3.80 -1.69
N LEU A 252 7.91 -4.00 -2.99
CA LEU A 252 8.25 -5.31 -3.56
C LEU A 252 9.26 -5.15 -4.68
N HIS A 253 10.15 -6.13 -4.81
CA HIS A 253 10.74 -6.37 -6.11
C HIS A 253 9.79 -7.31 -6.89
N VAL A 254 9.49 -6.96 -8.12
CA VAL A 254 8.68 -7.77 -9.02
C VAL A 254 9.45 -7.97 -10.30
N ASP A 255 9.87 -9.21 -10.54
CA ASP A 255 10.68 -9.54 -11.73
C ASP A 255 9.80 -9.67 -12.98
N MET A 256 8.56 -10.17 -12.79
CA MET A 256 7.61 -10.34 -13.87
C MET A 256 6.21 -9.85 -13.44
N PRO A 257 5.86 -8.59 -13.71
CA PRO A 257 4.51 -8.10 -13.49
C PRO A 257 3.54 -8.63 -14.55
N VAL A 258 2.38 -9.10 -14.12
CA VAL A 258 1.31 -9.62 -15.00
C VAL A 258 0.02 -8.87 -14.70
N HIS A 259 -0.22 -7.81 -15.46
CA HIS A 259 -1.45 -7.01 -15.36
C HIS A 259 -2.59 -7.71 -16.10
N ALA A 260 -3.37 -8.50 -15.39
CA ALA A 260 -4.44 -9.31 -15.95
C ALA A 260 -5.46 -9.73 -14.88
N ASP A 261 -6.67 -10.12 -15.32
CA ASP A 261 -7.60 -10.83 -14.45
C ASP A 261 -7.01 -12.19 -14.07
N VAL A 262 -7.14 -12.55 -12.81
CA VAL A 262 -6.62 -13.83 -12.27
C VAL A 262 -7.30 -15.07 -12.90
N LYS A 263 -8.43 -14.90 -13.54
CA LYS A 263 -9.12 -15.96 -14.32
C LYS A 263 -8.40 -16.38 -15.59
N ASP A 264 -7.63 -15.47 -16.17
CA ASP A 264 -6.97 -15.69 -17.46
C ASP A 264 -5.73 -16.57 -17.32
#